data_c48ce047d0fd5ecbe447c8fd995a3e26
#
_entry.id   c48ce047d0fd5ecbe447c8fd995a3e26
#
_cell.length_a   1.000
_cell.length_b   1.000
_cell.length_c   1.000
_cell.angle_alpha   90.00
_cell.angle_beta   90.00
_cell.angle_gamma   90.00
#
_symmetry.space_group_name_H-M   'P 1'
#
loop_
_entity.id
_entity.type
_entity.pdbx_description
1 polymer ?
#
loop_
_entity_poly.entity_id
_entity_poly.type
_entity_poly.pdbx_seq_one_letter_code
_entity_poly.pdbx_strand_id
1 'polypeptide(L)'
;MRTYGIDLPEYPWEALAPYRAIAAEHPGGTVDLSIGTPVDSTPQLIQDALAAGANAHGYPTTHGTLELRQAIVDWFARRRNVHGLSTDQVMPTVGSKELVAWLPFLLSLGPGDVVVYPRVAYPTYDMGARFARAESVPADSLDELDADTRSRVKLIWVNSPANPNGVVRTVEQLREIVAQAREIGAVVASDECYAELGWGAWDEARGGQPVPSILDPRVCDGDFTGLFAVYSLSKQSNLAGYRAAFIAGAPELMPNLINSRKHAGMIVPAPVQAAMMVALADEAHVAAQKDLYRARREVLEEAITAAGGRIENSEAGLYLWTTFGESTWDSIGRLAELGIIAGPGVFYGEDGEGYVRIALTASD
;
A
#
# COMPACT_ATOMS: atom_id res chain seq x y z
N MET A 1 37.24 -3.56 -11.83
CA MET A 1 36.44 -4.80 -11.82
C MET A 1 34.99 -4.37 -12.03
N ARG A 2 34.24 -4.98 -12.94
CA ARG A 2 32.83 -4.62 -13.13
C ARG A 2 32.06 -5.13 -11.91
N THR A 3 31.44 -4.24 -11.11
CA THR A 3 30.55 -4.62 -10.01
C THR A 3 29.26 -5.17 -10.62
N TYR A 4 28.91 -6.40 -10.26
CA TYR A 4 27.62 -7.00 -10.64
C TYR A 4 26.60 -6.68 -9.56
N GLY A 5 25.38 -6.36 -9.96
CA GLY A 5 24.28 -6.03 -9.08
C GLY A 5 23.69 -4.66 -9.40
N ILE A 6 22.52 -4.40 -8.86
CA ILE A 6 21.86 -3.08 -8.92
C ILE A 6 22.38 -2.29 -7.71
N ASP A 7 22.83 -1.07 -7.95
CA ASP A 7 23.21 -0.14 -6.89
C ASP A 7 21.94 0.41 -6.24
N LEU A 8 21.67 -0.04 -5.02
CA LEU A 8 20.51 0.36 -4.23
C LEU A 8 21.00 0.93 -2.89
N PRO A 9 20.25 1.87 -2.29
CA PRO A 9 20.52 2.32 -0.94
C PRO A 9 20.40 1.16 0.05
N GLU A 10 21.09 1.30 1.19
CA GLU A 10 20.96 0.34 2.29
C GLU A 10 19.51 0.23 2.76
N TYR A 11 19.15 -0.97 3.24
CA TYR A 11 17.79 -1.21 3.73
C TYR A 11 17.56 -0.44 5.04
N PRO A 12 16.68 0.58 5.07
CA PRO A 12 16.68 1.57 6.15
C PRO A 12 16.38 0.98 7.54
N TRP A 13 15.66 -0.14 7.63
CA TRP A 13 15.32 -0.80 8.91
C TRP A 13 16.53 -1.34 9.67
N GLU A 14 17.68 -1.52 9.03
CA GLU A 14 18.92 -1.95 9.70
C GLU A 14 19.43 -0.87 10.67
N ALA A 15 19.15 0.40 10.43
CA ALA A 15 19.47 1.50 11.33
C ALA A 15 18.76 1.42 12.69
N LEU A 16 17.70 0.61 12.83
CA LEU A 16 17.04 0.37 14.11
C LEU A 16 17.77 -0.62 15.03
N ALA A 17 18.81 -1.31 14.58
CA ALA A 17 19.49 -2.32 15.37
C ALA A 17 19.97 -1.83 16.76
N PRO A 18 20.59 -0.63 16.91
CA PRO A 18 20.99 -0.10 18.23
C PRO A 18 19.78 0.13 19.15
N TYR A 19 18.68 0.66 18.61
CA TYR A 19 17.47 0.97 19.38
C TYR A 19 16.73 -0.30 19.80
N ARG A 20 16.76 -1.35 18.97
CA ARG A 20 16.25 -2.68 19.34
C ARG A 20 17.04 -3.28 20.52
N ALA A 21 18.34 -3.06 20.57
CA ALA A 21 19.17 -3.50 21.70
C ALA A 21 18.78 -2.76 23.00
N ILE A 22 18.56 -1.45 22.93
CA ILE A 22 18.09 -0.67 24.11
C ILE A 22 16.71 -1.16 24.55
N ALA A 23 15.76 -1.32 23.63
CA ALA A 23 14.40 -1.77 23.96
C ALA A 23 14.37 -3.18 24.59
N ALA A 24 15.30 -4.05 24.20
CA ALA A 24 15.41 -5.41 24.76
C ALA A 24 15.85 -5.43 26.23
N GLU A 25 16.45 -4.36 26.75
CA GLU A 25 16.86 -4.23 28.16
C GLU A 25 15.69 -3.79 29.07
N HIS A 26 14.56 -3.34 28.48
CA HIS A 26 13.41 -2.88 29.25
C HIS A 26 12.77 -4.03 30.05
N PRO A 27 12.53 -3.87 31.38
CA PRO A 27 12.02 -4.94 32.24
C PRO A 27 10.64 -5.48 31.83
N GLY A 28 9.82 -4.66 31.17
CA GLY A 28 8.51 -5.02 30.65
C GLY A 28 8.54 -5.75 29.30
N GLY A 29 9.74 -5.96 28.72
CA GLY A 29 9.90 -6.54 27.38
C GLY A 29 9.81 -5.48 26.28
N THR A 30 9.85 -5.95 25.02
CA THR A 30 9.82 -5.10 23.82
C THR A 30 8.49 -5.22 23.10
N VAL A 31 7.92 -4.09 22.71
CA VAL A 31 6.76 -3.98 21.82
C VAL A 31 7.21 -3.37 20.49
N ASP A 32 7.10 -4.12 19.39
CA ASP A 32 7.49 -3.65 18.06
C ASP A 32 6.28 -3.08 17.30
N LEU A 33 6.21 -1.76 17.23
CA LEU A 33 5.21 -0.97 16.50
C LEU A 33 5.80 -0.37 15.20
N SER A 34 6.98 -0.82 14.76
CA SER A 34 7.66 -0.25 13.58
C SER A 34 7.14 -0.78 12.24
N ILE A 35 6.61 -2.02 12.22
CA ILE A 35 6.21 -2.69 10.99
C ILE A 35 4.72 -3.05 11.04
N GLY A 36 3.96 -2.61 10.04
CA GLY A 36 2.54 -2.93 9.90
C GLY A 36 2.29 -4.38 9.45
N THR A 37 2.85 -5.36 10.15
CA THR A 37 2.57 -6.78 9.91
C THR A 37 1.40 -7.20 10.77
N PRO A 38 0.30 -7.75 10.21
CA PRO A 38 -0.80 -8.27 11.00
C PRO A 38 -0.32 -9.29 12.05
N VAL A 39 -0.82 -9.18 13.27
CA VAL A 39 -0.52 -10.08 14.40
C VAL A 39 -1.68 -11.02 14.69
N ASP A 40 -2.87 -10.70 14.22
CA ASP A 40 -4.06 -11.52 14.37
C ASP A 40 -4.04 -12.68 13.37
N SER A 41 -4.69 -13.78 13.74
CA SER A 41 -4.76 -14.97 12.89
C SER A 41 -5.48 -14.70 11.57
N THR A 42 -5.04 -15.34 10.51
CA THR A 42 -5.84 -15.43 9.27
C THR A 42 -7.20 -16.04 9.60
N PRO A 43 -8.33 -15.45 9.14
CA PRO A 43 -9.67 -15.99 9.39
C PRO A 43 -9.81 -17.45 8.97
N GLN A 44 -10.49 -18.27 9.78
CA GLN A 44 -10.59 -19.72 9.56
C GLN A 44 -11.18 -20.07 8.18
N LEU A 45 -12.22 -19.35 7.75
CA LEU A 45 -12.82 -19.56 6.43
C LEU A 45 -11.81 -19.43 5.28
N ILE A 46 -10.81 -18.55 5.42
CA ILE A 46 -9.76 -18.35 4.41
C ILE A 46 -8.72 -19.48 4.50
N GLN A 47 -8.37 -19.93 5.70
CA GLN A 47 -7.49 -21.08 5.91
C GLN A 47 -8.10 -22.36 5.31
N ASP A 48 -9.41 -22.57 5.51
CA ASP A 48 -10.14 -23.70 4.97
C ASP A 48 -10.16 -23.66 3.42
N ALA A 49 -10.36 -22.48 2.83
CA ALA A 49 -10.30 -22.30 1.38
C ALA A 49 -8.90 -22.60 0.81
N LEU A 50 -7.83 -22.16 1.50
CA LEU A 50 -6.46 -22.47 1.12
C LEU A 50 -6.22 -23.99 1.15
N ALA A 51 -6.65 -24.66 2.23
CA ALA A 51 -6.52 -26.11 2.40
C ALA A 51 -7.31 -26.88 1.34
N ALA A 52 -8.53 -26.47 1.04
CA ALA A 52 -9.35 -27.05 -0.03
C ALA A 52 -8.71 -26.91 -1.42
N GLY A 53 -7.99 -25.80 -1.65
CA GLY A 53 -7.23 -25.54 -2.88
C GLY A 53 -5.88 -26.24 -2.97
N ALA A 54 -5.45 -27.00 -1.96
CA ALA A 54 -4.09 -27.56 -1.87
C ALA A 54 -3.76 -28.60 -2.96
N ASN A 55 -4.75 -29.30 -3.56
CA ASN A 55 -4.52 -30.22 -4.66
C ASN A 55 -4.34 -29.46 -6.00
N ALA A 56 -3.28 -28.69 -6.11
CA ALA A 56 -2.95 -27.81 -7.22
C ALA A 56 -1.74 -28.30 -7.99
N HIS A 57 -1.86 -29.46 -8.67
CA HIS A 57 -0.74 -30.10 -9.40
C HIS A 57 -0.44 -29.43 -10.75
N GLY A 58 -1.35 -28.64 -11.31
CA GLY A 58 -1.17 -27.89 -12.56
C GLY A 58 -0.66 -26.47 -12.34
N TYR A 59 -0.01 -25.90 -13.37
CA TYR A 59 0.38 -24.49 -13.31
C TYR A 59 -0.84 -23.56 -13.28
N PRO A 60 -0.90 -22.60 -12.34
CA PRO A 60 -1.95 -21.60 -12.36
C PRO A 60 -1.74 -20.60 -13.50
N THR A 61 -2.81 -19.91 -13.89
CA THR A 61 -2.70 -18.84 -14.89
C THR A 61 -2.21 -17.54 -14.27
N THR A 62 -1.35 -16.81 -14.97
CA THR A 62 -0.88 -15.48 -14.56
C THR A 62 -2.02 -14.49 -14.39
N HIS A 63 -3.00 -14.56 -15.30
CA HIS A 63 -4.19 -13.69 -15.28
C HIS A 63 -5.13 -13.97 -14.10
N GLY A 64 -4.96 -15.13 -13.41
CA GLY A 64 -5.91 -15.66 -12.45
C GLY A 64 -7.08 -16.40 -13.09
N THR A 65 -7.79 -17.20 -12.30
CA THR A 65 -9.00 -17.87 -12.77
C THR A 65 -10.11 -16.87 -13.11
N LEU A 66 -11.06 -17.25 -13.96
CA LEU A 66 -12.18 -16.36 -14.28
C LEU A 66 -13.00 -16.03 -13.03
N GLU A 67 -13.19 -17.02 -12.17
CA GLU A 67 -13.92 -16.88 -10.91
C GLU A 67 -13.25 -15.87 -9.97
N LEU A 68 -11.91 -15.92 -9.83
CA LEU A 68 -11.18 -14.93 -9.04
C LEU A 68 -11.31 -13.53 -9.65
N ARG A 69 -11.15 -13.41 -10.96
CA ARG A 69 -11.29 -12.13 -11.65
C ARG A 69 -12.69 -11.53 -11.49
N GLN A 70 -13.72 -12.38 -11.56
CA GLN A 70 -15.10 -11.95 -11.30
C GLN A 70 -15.27 -11.51 -9.83
N ALA A 71 -14.70 -12.25 -8.87
CA ALA A 71 -14.75 -11.87 -7.46
C ALA A 71 -14.08 -10.51 -7.20
N ILE A 72 -12.98 -10.21 -7.91
CA ILE A 72 -12.32 -8.89 -7.84
C ILE A 72 -13.23 -7.79 -8.40
N VAL A 73 -13.83 -8.00 -9.59
CA VAL A 73 -14.76 -7.05 -10.21
C VAL A 73 -15.96 -6.77 -9.30
N ASP A 74 -16.55 -7.83 -8.76
CA ASP A 74 -17.71 -7.72 -7.86
C ASP A 74 -17.35 -7.00 -6.56
N TRP A 75 -16.16 -7.23 -6.03
CA TRP A 75 -15.65 -6.52 -4.86
C TRP A 75 -15.46 -5.02 -5.13
N PHE A 76 -14.86 -4.64 -6.26
CA PHE A 76 -14.73 -3.24 -6.65
C PHE A 76 -16.11 -2.57 -6.79
N ALA A 77 -17.09 -3.24 -7.36
CA ALA A 77 -18.44 -2.71 -7.49
C ALA A 77 -19.10 -2.48 -6.12
N ARG A 78 -18.99 -3.46 -5.21
CA ARG A 78 -19.61 -3.38 -3.87
C ARG A 78 -18.91 -2.42 -2.93
N ARG A 79 -17.56 -2.47 -2.90
CA ARG A 79 -16.76 -1.80 -1.86
C ARG A 79 -16.12 -0.50 -2.32
N ARG A 80 -15.94 -0.31 -3.62
CA ARG A 80 -15.15 0.82 -4.14
C ARG A 80 -15.93 1.72 -5.09
N ASN A 81 -17.23 1.49 -5.25
CA ASN A 81 -18.10 2.21 -6.20
C ASN A 81 -17.57 2.19 -7.64
N VAL A 82 -16.83 1.15 -8.04
CA VAL A 82 -16.25 1.02 -9.38
C VAL A 82 -17.16 0.13 -10.22
N HIS A 83 -17.83 0.72 -11.19
CA HIS A 83 -18.75 0.03 -12.10
C HIS A 83 -18.20 0.04 -13.53
N GLY A 84 -18.52 -1.01 -14.30
CA GLY A 84 -18.06 -1.13 -15.69
C GLY A 84 -16.68 -1.76 -15.86
N LEU A 85 -16.02 -2.16 -14.76
CA LEU A 85 -14.79 -2.94 -14.82
C LEU A 85 -15.07 -4.34 -15.37
N SER A 86 -14.26 -4.82 -16.32
CA SER A 86 -14.38 -6.18 -16.87
C SER A 86 -13.35 -7.11 -16.25
N THR A 87 -13.60 -8.42 -16.36
CA THR A 87 -12.66 -9.45 -15.89
C THR A 87 -11.31 -9.43 -16.61
N ASP A 88 -11.21 -8.81 -17.78
CA ASP A 88 -9.96 -8.68 -18.53
C ASP A 88 -9.10 -7.48 -18.06
N GLN A 89 -9.68 -6.63 -17.22
CA GLN A 89 -9.02 -5.45 -16.64
C GLN A 89 -8.54 -5.67 -15.20
N VAL A 90 -8.54 -6.91 -14.72
CA VAL A 90 -8.07 -7.25 -13.36
C VAL A 90 -7.11 -8.43 -13.39
N MET A 91 -6.15 -8.45 -12.47
CA MET A 91 -5.17 -9.53 -12.37
C MET A 91 -4.66 -9.66 -10.93
N PRO A 92 -4.55 -10.89 -10.37
CA PRO A 92 -3.90 -11.12 -9.09
C PRO A 92 -2.38 -10.92 -9.18
N THR A 93 -1.78 -10.48 -8.07
CA THR A 93 -0.33 -10.23 -7.96
C THR A 93 0.24 -10.84 -6.69
N VAL A 94 1.55 -11.10 -6.67
CA VAL A 94 2.27 -11.75 -5.55
C VAL A 94 2.55 -10.72 -4.45
N GLY A 95 1.48 -10.15 -3.88
CA GLY A 95 1.48 -8.99 -3.00
C GLY A 95 1.62 -7.68 -3.78
N SER A 96 1.16 -6.59 -3.17
CA SER A 96 1.27 -5.25 -3.77
C SER A 96 2.70 -4.75 -3.84
N LYS A 97 3.55 -5.08 -2.84
CA LYS A 97 4.97 -4.66 -2.84
C LYS A 97 5.72 -5.14 -4.08
N GLU A 98 5.51 -6.38 -4.49
CA GLU A 98 6.13 -6.94 -5.69
C GLU A 98 5.69 -6.15 -6.92
N LEU A 99 4.37 -5.90 -7.06
CA LEU A 99 3.85 -5.12 -8.17
C LEU A 99 4.39 -3.69 -8.18
N VAL A 100 4.38 -3.00 -7.03
CA VAL A 100 4.93 -1.63 -6.91
C VAL A 100 6.38 -1.58 -7.37
N ALA A 101 7.19 -2.54 -6.92
CA ALA A 101 8.61 -2.59 -7.29
C ALA A 101 8.85 -2.85 -8.78
N TRP A 102 8.01 -3.66 -9.41
CA TRP A 102 8.22 -4.06 -10.80
C TRP A 102 7.39 -3.29 -11.82
N LEU A 103 6.35 -2.56 -11.42
CA LEU A 103 5.45 -1.88 -12.36
C LEU A 103 6.19 -0.91 -13.31
N PRO A 104 7.11 -0.04 -12.86
CA PRO A 104 7.84 0.83 -13.78
C PRO A 104 8.59 0.05 -14.87
N PHE A 105 9.29 -1.03 -14.50
CA PHE A 105 9.97 -1.90 -15.44
C PHE A 105 9.01 -2.62 -16.39
N LEU A 106 7.89 -3.13 -15.88
CA LEU A 106 6.87 -3.84 -16.68
C LEU A 106 6.13 -2.91 -17.64
N LEU A 107 6.08 -1.61 -17.34
CA LEU A 107 5.60 -0.55 -18.26
C LEU A 107 6.69 -0.10 -19.25
N SER A 108 7.86 -0.75 -19.26
CA SER A 108 8.99 -0.45 -20.14
C SER A 108 9.61 0.93 -19.92
N LEU A 109 9.50 1.48 -18.71
CA LEU A 109 10.19 2.71 -18.36
C LEU A 109 11.71 2.48 -18.30
N GLY A 110 12.47 3.53 -18.54
CA GLY A 110 13.92 3.47 -18.59
C GLY A 110 14.61 4.83 -18.45
N PRO A 111 15.89 4.93 -18.81
CA PRO A 111 16.64 6.18 -18.75
C PRO A 111 15.96 7.31 -19.52
N GLY A 112 15.76 8.44 -18.86
CA GLY A 112 15.06 9.61 -19.41
C GLY A 112 13.59 9.68 -19.02
N ASP A 113 12.98 8.62 -18.57
CA ASP A 113 11.62 8.64 -18.03
C ASP A 113 11.64 9.02 -16.54
N VAL A 114 10.57 9.66 -16.08
CA VAL A 114 10.38 10.08 -14.68
C VAL A 114 9.21 9.33 -14.06
N VAL A 115 9.41 8.84 -12.83
CA VAL A 115 8.38 8.31 -11.94
C VAL A 115 8.17 9.30 -10.80
N VAL A 116 6.96 9.82 -10.67
CA VAL A 116 6.59 10.72 -9.56
C VAL A 116 5.91 9.93 -8.45
N TYR A 117 6.20 10.24 -7.20
CA TYR A 117 5.57 9.67 -6.02
C TYR A 117 5.51 10.72 -4.88
N PRO A 118 4.63 10.56 -3.87
CA PRO A 118 4.48 11.56 -2.80
C PRO A 118 5.79 11.78 -2.02
N ARG A 119 6.01 13.00 -1.50
CA ARG A 119 7.22 13.36 -0.72
C ARG A 119 7.40 12.51 0.52
N VAL A 120 6.29 12.23 1.22
CA VAL A 120 6.25 11.29 2.35
C VAL A 120 5.58 10.02 1.87
N ALA A 121 6.36 8.99 1.59
CA ALA A 121 5.87 7.82 0.87
C ALA A 121 6.52 6.50 1.28
N TYR A 122 5.85 5.44 0.90
CA TYR A 122 6.39 4.09 1.01
C TYR A 122 7.65 3.94 0.12
N PRO A 123 8.82 3.58 0.70
CA PRO A 123 10.11 3.62 -0.01
C PRO A 123 10.19 2.80 -1.29
N THR A 124 9.28 1.84 -1.46
CA THR A 124 9.30 0.94 -2.63
C THR A 124 8.95 1.66 -3.94
N TYR A 125 8.29 2.82 -3.90
CA TYR A 125 8.03 3.61 -5.13
C TYR A 125 9.34 4.08 -5.76
N ASP A 126 10.25 4.64 -4.96
CA ASP A 126 11.61 5.01 -5.40
C ASP A 126 12.38 3.78 -5.91
N MET A 127 12.34 2.67 -5.16
CA MET A 127 13.03 1.44 -5.57
C MET A 127 12.53 0.92 -6.92
N GLY A 128 11.23 1.00 -7.19
CA GLY A 128 10.64 0.59 -8.47
C GLY A 128 11.18 1.40 -9.65
N ALA A 129 11.31 2.72 -9.49
CA ALA A 129 11.92 3.59 -10.49
C ALA A 129 13.39 3.20 -10.74
N ARG A 130 14.17 2.96 -9.67
CA ARG A 130 15.58 2.52 -9.76
C ARG A 130 15.73 1.17 -10.46
N PHE A 131 14.86 0.19 -10.21
CA PHE A 131 14.85 -1.09 -10.93
C PHE A 131 14.64 -0.91 -12.43
N ALA A 132 13.79 0.03 -12.81
CA ALA A 132 13.58 0.40 -14.22
C ALA A 132 14.68 1.30 -14.78
N ARG A 133 15.60 1.82 -13.95
CA ARG A 133 16.57 2.86 -14.30
C ARG A 133 15.92 4.17 -14.76
N ALA A 134 14.70 4.43 -14.37
CA ALA A 134 14.02 5.69 -14.52
C ALA A 134 14.43 6.64 -13.40
N GLU A 135 14.27 7.93 -13.62
CA GLU A 135 14.44 8.95 -12.59
C GLU A 135 13.26 8.90 -11.62
N SER A 136 13.52 8.94 -10.31
CA SER A 136 12.49 9.00 -9.29
C SER A 136 12.41 10.40 -8.68
N VAL A 137 11.23 11.00 -8.67
CA VAL A 137 11.03 12.37 -8.22
C VAL A 137 9.92 12.42 -7.17
N PRO A 138 10.25 12.77 -5.91
CA PRO A 138 9.23 13.01 -4.88
C PRO A 138 8.55 14.36 -5.11
N ALA A 139 7.22 14.35 -5.33
CA ALA A 139 6.41 15.55 -5.46
C ALA A 139 4.95 15.24 -5.12
N ASP A 140 4.27 16.17 -4.44
CA ASP A 140 2.85 16.03 -4.09
C ASP A 140 1.93 16.59 -5.18
N SER A 141 2.47 17.37 -6.12
CA SER A 141 1.78 17.90 -7.30
C SER A 141 2.74 17.96 -8.49
N LEU A 142 2.22 17.76 -9.70
CA LEU A 142 2.99 17.99 -10.95
C LEU A 142 3.35 19.47 -11.17
N ASP A 143 2.68 20.39 -10.48
CA ASP A 143 2.96 21.82 -10.58
C ASP A 143 4.25 22.22 -9.84
N GLU A 144 4.80 21.33 -9.00
CA GLU A 144 6.11 21.51 -8.37
C GLU A 144 7.28 21.23 -9.32
N LEU A 145 7.01 20.56 -10.45
CA LEU A 145 8.02 20.13 -11.40
C LEU A 145 8.33 21.22 -12.41
N ASP A 146 9.60 21.37 -12.77
CA ASP A 146 9.95 22.16 -13.95
C ASP A 146 9.41 21.53 -15.25
N ALA A 147 9.34 22.32 -16.32
CA ALA A 147 8.74 21.90 -17.57
C ALA A 147 9.46 20.71 -18.24
N ASP A 148 10.78 20.60 -18.10
CA ASP A 148 11.56 19.48 -18.63
C ASP A 148 11.21 18.19 -17.89
N THR A 149 11.31 18.20 -16.59
CA THR A 149 10.96 17.06 -15.73
C THR A 149 9.52 16.63 -15.94
N ARG A 150 8.56 17.58 -15.94
CA ARG A 150 7.13 17.29 -16.17
C ARG A 150 6.88 16.60 -17.51
N SER A 151 7.58 16.98 -18.58
CA SER A 151 7.42 16.38 -19.92
C SER A 151 7.88 14.92 -19.99
N ARG A 152 8.78 14.52 -19.10
CA ARG A 152 9.35 13.18 -19.00
C ARG A 152 8.60 12.25 -18.06
N VAL A 153 7.60 12.74 -17.33
CA VAL A 153 6.78 11.92 -16.41
C VAL A 153 6.01 10.86 -17.20
N LYS A 154 6.17 9.60 -16.80
CA LYS A 154 5.48 8.44 -17.40
C LYS A 154 4.61 7.68 -16.40
N LEU A 155 4.94 7.76 -15.11
CA LEU A 155 4.18 7.11 -14.04
C LEU A 155 4.06 8.04 -12.85
N ILE A 156 2.85 8.15 -12.32
CA ILE A 156 2.53 8.87 -11.09
C ILE A 156 1.97 7.86 -10.09
N TRP A 157 2.66 7.70 -8.97
CA TRP A 157 2.13 6.95 -7.84
C TRP A 157 1.26 7.85 -6.97
N VAL A 158 0.04 7.40 -6.74
CA VAL A 158 -0.85 7.90 -5.69
C VAL A 158 -0.91 6.86 -4.60
N ASN A 159 -0.81 7.26 -3.34
CA ASN A 159 -1.04 6.37 -2.20
C ASN A 159 -2.18 6.95 -1.35
N SER A 160 -3.37 6.38 -1.49
CA SER A 160 -4.58 6.86 -0.80
C SER A 160 -5.48 5.69 -0.39
N PRO A 161 -5.53 5.39 0.91
CA PRO A 161 -4.87 6.04 2.05
C PRO A 161 -3.35 5.86 2.07
N ALA A 162 -2.64 6.88 2.52
CA ALA A 162 -1.20 6.94 2.46
C ALA A 162 -0.49 6.17 3.59
N ASN A 163 0.61 5.54 3.26
CA ASN A 163 1.61 5.05 4.22
C ASN A 163 2.86 5.95 4.10
N PRO A 164 3.27 6.66 5.16
CA PRO A 164 3.00 6.40 6.58
C PRO A 164 1.87 7.22 7.23
N ASN A 165 1.44 8.33 6.64
CA ASN A 165 0.73 9.41 7.33
C ASN A 165 -0.81 9.25 7.34
N GLY A 166 -1.37 8.26 6.61
CA GLY A 166 -2.81 7.96 6.61
C GLY A 166 -3.69 8.98 5.90
N VAL A 167 -3.13 9.89 5.11
CA VAL A 167 -3.90 10.88 4.34
C VAL A 167 -4.79 10.19 3.32
N VAL A 168 -6.04 10.64 3.23
CA VAL A 168 -7.00 10.20 2.21
C VAL A 168 -7.22 11.33 1.20
N ARG A 169 -6.99 11.05 -0.07
CA ARG A 169 -7.31 12.00 -1.15
C ARG A 169 -8.81 12.02 -1.41
N THR A 170 -9.37 13.22 -1.52
CA THR A 170 -10.79 13.39 -1.89
C THR A 170 -11.02 13.06 -3.37
N VAL A 171 -12.29 12.94 -3.76
CA VAL A 171 -12.67 12.73 -5.17
C VAL A 171 -12.11 13.87 -6.05
N GLU A 172 -12.20 15.11 -5.58
CA GLU A 172 -11.73 16.30 -6.32
C GLU A 172 -10.22 16.26 -6.51
N GLN A 173 -9.45 15.92 -5.48
CA GLN A 173 -7.98 15.80 -5.57
C GLN A 173 -7.57 14.68 -6.53
N LEU A 174 -8.26 13.53 -6.48
CA LEU A 174 -7.98 12.43 -7.42
C LEU A 174 -8.35 12.82 -8.87
N ARG A 175 -9.46 13.53 -9.08
CA ARG A 175 -9.84 14.06 -10.42
C ARG A 175 -8.77 14.98 -10.99
N GLU A 176 -8.21 15.86 -10.16
CA GLU A 176 -7.15 16.78 -10.59
C GLU A 176 -5.90 16.02 -11.01
N ILE A 177 -5.46 15.04 -10.22
CA ILE A 177 -4.32 14.17 -10.57
C ILE A 177 -4.57 13.45 -11.91
N VAL A 178 -5.77 12.88 -12.10
CA VAL A 178 -6.15 12.19 -13.35
C VAL A 178 -6.13 13.16 -14.53
N ALA A 179 -6.66 14.36 -14.38
CA ALA A 179 -6.68 15.37 -15.44
C ALA A 179 -5.26 15.77 -15.83
N GLN A 180 -4.40 16.12 -14.87
CA GLN A 180 -3.00 16.48 -15.11
C GLN A 180 -2.21 15.32 -15.76
N ALA A 181 -2.43 14.07 -15.31
CA ALA A 181 -1.77 12.91 -15.90
C ALA A 181 -2.17 12.70 -17.37
N ARG A 182 -3.46 12.86 -17.69
CA ARG A 182 -3.97 12.76 -19.08
C ARG A 182 -3.40 13.82 -20.00
N GLU A 183 -3.21 15.06 -19.51
CA GLU A 183 -2.59 16.15 -20.29
C GLU A 183 -1.19 15.79 -20.80
N ILE A 184 -0.41 15.07 -20.00
CA ILE A 184 0.98 14.71 -20.34
C ILE A 184 1.12 13.25 -20.81
N GLY A 185 0.03 12.48 -20.86
CA GLY A 185 0.02 11.09 -21.28
C GLY A 185 0.72 10.15 -20.28
N ALA A 186 0.71 10.47 -18.99
CA ALA A 186 1.28 9.65 -17.93
C ALA A 186 0.25 8.64 -17.39
N VAL A 187 0.75 7.48 -16.94
CA VAL A 187 -0.02 6.48 -16.20
C VAL A 187 -0.14 6.90 -14.74
N VAL A 188 -1.32 6.71 -14.13
CA VAL A 188 -1.52 6.84 -12.68
C VAL A 188 -1.70 5.45 -12.08
N ALA A 189 -0.90 5.10 -11.09
CA ALA A 189 -1.08 3.91 -10.27
C ALA A 189 -1.42 4.33 -8.83
N SER A 190 -2.62 4.00 -8.38
CA SER A 190 -3.13 4.30 -7.04
C SER A 190 -2.97 3.07 -6.14
N ASP A 191 -2.10 3.15 -5.15
CA ASP A 191 -1.98 2.15 -4.09
C ASP A 191 -3.07 2.42 -3.03
N GLU A 192 -4.10 1.58 -3.04
CA GLU A 192 -5.30 1.69 -2.21
C GLU A 192 -5.35 0.64 -1.09
N CYS A 193 -4.20 0.06 -0.72
CA CYS A 193 -4.10 -1.10 0.17
C CYS A 193 -4.73 -0.91 1.57
N TYR A 194 -5.04 0.32 1.97
CA TYR A 194 -5.64 0.64 3.26
C TYR A 194 -7.08 1.15 3.16
N ALA A 195 -7.72 1.10 2.00
CA ALA A 195 -9.01 1.74 1.76
C ALA A 195 -10.16 1.20 2.63
N GLU A 196 -10.12 -0.06 3.06
CA GLU A 196 -11.11 -0.63 4.00
C GLU A 196 -10.88 -0.18 5.48
N LEU A 197 -9.77 0.49 5.76
CA LEU A 197 -9.36 0.91 7.10
C LEU A 197 -9.48 2.44 7.28
N GLY A 198 -10.61 3.01 6.87
CA GLY A 198 -10.93 4.41 7.10
C GLY A 198 -11.33 4.70 8.54
N TRP A 199 -10.93 5.86 9.07
CA TRP A 199 -11.23 6.34 10.41
C TRP A 199 -11.94 7.70 10.37
N GLY A 200 -12.64 8.09 11.42
CA GLY A 200 -13.31 9.38 11.51
C GLY A 200 -14.27 9.64 10.34
N ALA A 201 -13.99 10.65 9.53
CA ALA A 201 -14.81 11.02 8.37
C ALA A 201 -14.86 9.93 7.28
N TRP A 202 -13.91 8.99 7.29
CA TRP A 202 -13.80 7.88 6.36
C TRP A 202 -14.21 6.53 6.97
N ASP A 203 -14.85 6.53 8.14
CA ASP A 203 -15.34 5.30 8.78
C ASP A 203 -16.82 5.07 8.47
N GLU A 204 -17.08 4.31 7.39
CA GLU A 204 -18.45 3.97 6.95
C GLU A 204 -19.30 3.33 8.07
N ALA A 205 -18.70 2.47 8.91
CA ALA A 205 -19.40 1.81 10.01
C ALA A 205 -19.90 2.78 11.09
N ARG A 206 -19.33 3.98 11.14
CA ARG A 206 -19.71 5.07 12.08
C ARG A 206 -20.33 6.27 11.37
N GLY A 207 -20.83 6.10 10.13
CA GLY A 207 -21.54 7.15 9.38
C GLY A 207 -20.61 8.06 8.55
N GLY A 208 -19.35 7.72 8.43
CA GLY A 208 -18.41 8.37 7.52
C GLY A 208 -18.62 7.94 6.06
N GLN A 209 -17.77 8.46 5.18
CA GLN A 209 -17.79 8.15 3.75
C GLN A 209 -16.79 7.05 3.41
N PRO A 210 -17.02 6.25 2.34
CA PRO A 210 -16.02 5.33 1.82
C PRO A 210 -14.81 6.10 1.27
N VAL A 211 -13.63 5.56 1.47
CA VAL A 211 -12.40 6.07 0.85
C VAL A 211 -12.54 5.99 -0.68
N PRO A 212 -12.32 7.05 -1.45
CA PRO A 212 -12.45 7.03 -2.90
C PRO A 212 -11.42 6.11 -3.58
N SER A 213 -11.80 5.49 -4.70
CA SER A 213 -10.86 4.80 -5.61
C SER A 213 -10.51 5.70 -6.79
N ILE A 214 -9.32 5.54 -7.34
CA ILE A 214 -8.94 6.20 -8.61
C ILE A 214 -9.86 5.78 -9.77
N LEU A 215 -10.45 4.58 -9.69
CA LEU A 215 -11.38 4.05 -10.69
C LEU A 215 -12.85 4.38 -10.39
N ASP A 216 -13.15 5.11 -9.30
CA ASP A 216 -14.52 5.57 -9.03
C ASP A 216 -15.00 6.46 -10.20
N PRO A 217 -16.21 6.26 -10.75
CA PRO A 217 -16.75 7.10 -11.82
C PRO A 217 -16.77 8.60 -11.48
N ARG A 218 -16.87 8.95 -10.21
CA ARG A 218 -16.77 10.34 -9.76
C ARG A 218 -15.38 10.92 -9.95
N VAL A 219 -14.34 10.07 -10.05
CA VAL A 219 -12.94 10.45 -10.26
C VAL A 219 -12.58 10.43 -11.74
N CYS A 220 -12.86 9.35 -12.44
CA CYS A 220 -12.35 9.10 -13.79
C CYS A 220 -13.41 9.21 -14.90
N ASP A 221 -14.66 9.58 -14.57
CA ASP A 221 -15.81 9.64 -15.50
C ASP A 221 -16.10 8.30 -16.21
N GLY A 222 -15.70 7.17 -15.60
CA GLY A 222 -15.82 5.82 -16.13
C GLY A 222 -14.78 5.44 -17.20
N ASP A 223 -13.83 6.30 -17.49
CA ASP A 223 -12.70 6.02 -18.38
C ASP A 223 -11.48 5.58 -17.58
N PHE A 224 -11.11 4.30 -17.68
CA PHE A 224 -9.99 3.68 -16.97
C PHE A 224 -8.66 3.77 -17.74
N THR A 225 -8.62 4.41 -18.89
CA THR A 225 -7.39 4.55 -19.70
C THR A 225 -6.28 5.21 -18.89
N GLY A 226 -5.11 4.58 -18.83
CA GLY A 226 -3.94 5.03 -18.07
C GLY A 226 -4.08 4.96 -16.55
N LEU A 227 -5.12 4.34 -16.00
CA LEU A 227 -5.38 4.32 -14.56
C LEU A 227 -5.32 2.90 -14.00
N PHE A 228 -4.52 2.70 -12.96
CA PHE A 228 -4.47 1.47 -12.18
C PHE A 228 -4.86 1.71 -10.72
N ALA A 229 -5.71 0.86 -10.18
CA ALA A 229 -5.88 0.67 -8.73
C ALA A 229 -5.14 -0.60 -8.30
N VAL A 230 -4.29 -0.48 -7.28
CA VAL A 230 -3.54 -1.58 -6.66
C VAL A 230 -4.12 -1.85 -5.29
N TYR A 231 -4.47 -3.09 -4.99
CA TYR A 231 -5.06 -3.45 -3.71
C TYR A 231 -4.45 -4.73 -3.12
N SER A 232 -4.42 -4.80 -1.78
CA SER A 232 -3.86 -5.95 -1.07
C SER A 232 -4.77 -6.45 0.05
N LEU A 233 -4.94 -7.76 0.15
CA LEU A 233 -5.66 -8.41 1.24
C LEU A 233 -4.81 -8.58 2.51
N SER A 234 -3.56 -8.14 2.48
CA SER A 234 -2.61 -8.29 3.60
C SER A 234 -3.12 -7.67 4.89
N LYS A 235 -3.85 -6.54 4.82
CA LYS A 235 -4.20 -5.74 5.99
C LYS A 235 -5.63 -5.98 6.47
N GLN A 236 -6.58 -5.96 5.56
CA GLN A 236 -7.99 -6.20 5.88
C GLN A 236 -8.30 -7.65 6.28
N SER A 237 -7.51 -8.62 5.76
CA SER A 237 -7.80 -10.06 5.87
C SER A 237 -6.66 -10.87 6.48
N ASN A 238 -5.62 -10.21 7.02
CA ASN A 238 -4.43 -10.84 7.61
C ASN A 238 -3.72 -11.83 6.67
N LEU A 239 -3.65 -11.50 5.36
CA LEU A 239 -3.04 -12.34 4.32
C LEU A 239 -1.64 -11.90 3.92
N ALA A 240 -0.90 -11.22 4.78
CA ALA A 240 0.45 -10.74 4.45
C ALA A 240 1.38 -11.88 4.03
N GLY A 241 1.33 -13.03 4.71
CA GLY A 241 2.11 -14.22 4.39
C GLY A 241 1.66 -14.94 3.11
N TYR A 242 0.40 -14.78 2.69
CA TYR A 242 -0.14 -15.38 1.46
C TYR A 242 0.30 -14.66 0.19
N ARG A 243 0.83 -13.45 0.31
CA ARG A 243 1.18 -12.60 -0.84
C ARG A 243 -0.01 -12.39 -1.77
N ALA A 244 -1.18 -12.05 -1.22
CA ALA A 244 -2.45 -11.92 -1.91
C ALA A 244 -2.78 -10.45 -2.19
N ALA A 245 -2.69 -10.05 -3.46
CA ALA A 245 -3.00 -8.72 -3.94
C ALA A 245 -3.52 -8.76 -5.37
N PHE A 246 -3.98 -7.65 -5.90
CA PHE A 246 -4.42 -7.53 -7.28
C PHE A 246 -4.28 -6.10 -7.80
N ILE A 247 -4.32 -5.97 -9.13
CA ILE A 247 -4.34 -4.71 -9.87
C ILE A 247 -5.58 -4.70 -10.76
N ALA A 248 -6.18 -3.53 -10.95
CA ALA A 248 -7.34 -3.31 -11.79
C ALA A 248 -7.19 -2.03 -12.61
N GLY A 249 -7.82 -1.96 -13.77
CA GLY A 249 -7.88 -0.75 -14.63
C GLY A 249 -7.14 -0.89 -15.95
N ALA A 250 -6.74 0.24 -16.53
CA ALA A 250 -5.94 0.44 -17.72
C ALA A 250 -6.11 -0.65 -18.80
N PRO A 251 -7.27 -0.73 -19.47
CA PRO A 251 -7.59 -1.83 -20.42
C PRO A 251 -6.56 -1.98 -21.54
N GLU A 252 -5.95 -0.87 -21.98
CA GLU A 252 -4.96 -0.85 -23.04
C GLU A 252 -3.57 -1.36 -22.61
N LEU A 253 -3.26 -1.31 -21.30
CA LEU A 253 -1.97 -1.74 -20.73
C LEU A 253 -2.03 -3.16 -20.13
N MET A 254 -3.20 -3.59 -19.67
CA MET A 254 -3.37 -4.87 -18.97
C MET A 254 -2.92 -6.09 -19.78
N PRO A 255 -3.19 -6.23 -21.09
CA PRO A 255 -2.72 -7.39 -21.87
C PRO A 255 -1.19 -7.52 -21.90
N ASN A 256 -0.48 -6.40 -22.07
CA ASN A 256 0.98 -6.38 -22.08
C ASN A 256 1.55 -6.68 -20.68
N LEU A 257 0.92 -6.16 -19.63
CA LEU A 257 1.31 -6.42 -18.25
C LEU A 257 1.16 -7.91 -17.91
N ILE A 258 0.04 -8.54 -18.28
CA ILE A 258 -0.19 -9.98 -18.11
C ILE A 258 0.88 -10.79 -18.85
N ASN A 259 1.16 -10.43 -20.11
CA ASN A 259 2.14 -11.14 -20.94
C ASN A 259 3.55 -11.03 -20.33
N SER A 260 3.97 -9.86 -19.93
CA SER A 260 5.29 -9.64 -19.31
C SER A 260 5.44 -10.44 -18.01
N ARG A 261 4.42 -10.43 -17.16
CA ARG A 261 4.38 -11.19 -15.91
C ARG A 261 4.39 -12.71 -16.15
N LYS A 262 3.73 -13.18 -17.21
CA LYS A 262 3.73 -14.58 -17.60
C LYS A 262 5.16 -15.06 -17.95
N HIS A 263 5.89 -14.28 -18.73
CA HIS A 263 7.28 -14.59 -19.07
C HIS A 263 8.21 -14.51 -17.87
N ALA A 264 7.95 -13.60 -16.93
CA ALA A 264 8.74 -13.44 -15.71
C ALA A 264 8.40 -14.46 -14.60
N GLY A 265 7.39 -15.31 -14.79
CA GLY A 265 6.96 -16.28 -13.77
C GLY A 265 6.30 -15.65 -12.55
N MET A 266 5.77 -14.45 -12.67
CA MET A 266 5.09 -13.71 -11.59
C MET A 266 3.64 -14.19 -11.47
N ILE A 267 3.43 -15.36 -10.89
CA ILE A 267 2.15 -16.06 -10.85
C ILE A 267 1.74 -16.31 -9.40
N VAL A 268 0.50 -15.95 -9.04
CA VAL A 268 -0.05 -16.26 -7.71
C VAL A 268 -0.40 -17.76 -7.65
N PRO A 269 0.04 -18.50 -6.61
CA PRO A 269 -0.28 -19.92 -6.47
C PRO A 269 -1.78 -20.21 -6.43
N ALA A 270 -2.23 -21.30 -7.05
CA ALA A 270 -3.65 -21.65 -7.15
C ALA A 270 -4.36 -21.74 -5.78
N PRO A 271 -3.78 -22.32 -4.70
CA PRO A 271 -4.41 -22.32 -3.39
C PRO A 271 -4.63 -20.90 -2.84
N VAL A 272 -3.69 -19.97 -3.11
CA VAL A 272 -3.84 -18.58 -2.70
C VAL A 272 -4.95 -17.89 -3.49
N GLN A 273 -5.10 -18.18 -4.80
CA GLN A 273 -6.21 -17.66 -5.59
C GLN A 273 -7.56 -18.12 -5.04
N ALA A 274 -7.67 -19.38 -4.59
CA ALA A 274 -8.88 -19.89 -3.93
C ALA A 274 -9.19 -19.17 -2.62
N ALA A 275 -8.16 -18.92 -1.80
CA ALA A 275 -8.28 -18.15 -0.55
C ALA A 275 -8.71 -16.70 -0.81
N MET A 276 -8.18 -16.06 -1.85
CA MET A 276 -8.55 -14.70 -2.25
C MET A 276 -10.02 -14.56 -2.60
N MET A 277 -10.61 -15.53 -3.32
CA MET A 277 -12.05 -15.51 -3.67
C MET A 277 -12.94 -15.48 -2.43
N VAL A 278 -12.63 -16.29 -1.43
CA VAL A 278 -13.37 -16.33 -0.16
C VAL A 278 -13.19 -15.05 0.64
N ALA A 279 -11.97 -14.53 0.71
CA ALA A 279 -11.67 -13.28 1.39
C ALA A 279 -12.40 -12.08 0.76
N LEU A 280 -12.54 -12.05 -0.56
CA LEU A 280 -13.24 -10.97 -1.27
C LEU A 280 -14.78 -11.06 -1.14
N ALA A 281 -15.31 -12.25 -0.89
CA ALA A 281 -16.74 -12.49 -0.75
C ALA A 281 -17.28 -12.26 0.66
N ASP A 282 -16.42 -12.33 1.69
CA ASP A 282 -16.84 -12.19 3.08
C ASP A 282 -16.44 -10.82 3.64
N GLU A 283 -17.43 -10.04 4.07
CA GLU A 283 -17.21 -8.72 4.68
C GLU A 283 -17.19 -8.79 6.21
N ALA A 284 -17.68 -9.88 6.81
CA ALA A 284 -17.78 -10.00 8.25
C ALA A 284 -16.39 -10.06 8.93
N HIS A 285 -15.44 -10.81 8.34
CA HIS A 285 -14.08 -10.86 8.86
C HIS A 285 -13.35 -9.52 8.72
N VAL A 286 -13.63 -8.75 7.65
CA VAL A 286 -13.04 -7.41 7.44
C VAL A 286 -13.53 -6.45 8.52
N ALA A 287 -14.84 -6.46 8.80
CA ALA A 287 -15.42 -5.64 9.88
C ALA A 287 -14.85 -6.02 11.25
N ALA A 288 -14.76 -7.32 11.57
CA ALA A 288 -14.21 -7.80 12.83
C ALA A 288 -12.72 -7.40 12.98
N GLN A 289 -11.91 -7.53 11.93
CA GLN A 289 -10.52 -7.10 11.96
C GLN A 289 -10.38 -5.58 12.11
N LYS A 290 -11.22 -4.80 11.44
CA LYS A 290 -11.25 -3.34 11.59
C LYS A 290 -11.59 -2.94 13.03
N ASP A 291 -12.48 -3.67 13.71
CA ASP A 291 -12.82 -3.39 15.10
C ASP A 291 -11.65 -3.65 16.05
N LEU A 292 -10.84 -4.69 15.83
CA LEU A 292 -9.60 -4.92 16.59
C LEU A 292 -8.60 -3.75 16.38
N TYR A 293 -8.38 -3.33 15.14
CA TYR A 293 -7.52 -2.17 14.87
C TYR A 293 -8.06 -0.89 15.50
N ARG A 294 -9.37 -0.70 15.53
CA ARG A 294 -10.00 0.46 16.17
C ARG A 294 -9.72 0.48 17.67
N ALA A 295 -9.89 -0.63 18.37
CA ALA A 295 -9.61 -0.74 19.79
C ALA A 295 -8.14 -0.40 20.11
N ARG A 296 -7.20 -0.94 19.34
CA ARG A 296 -5.77 -0.66 19.48
C ARG A 296 -5.46 0.81 19.17
N ARG A 297 -6.12 1.38 18.16
CA ARG A 297 -5.98 2.78 17.80
C ARG A 297 -6.40 3.69 18.95
N GLU A 298 -7.55 3.45 19.55
CA GLU A 298 -8.08 4.26 20.67
C GLU A 298 -7.12 4.25 21.86
N VAL A 299 -6.54 3.10 22.21
CA VAL A 299 -5.55 2.96 23.28
C VAL A 299 -4.25 3.73 22.96
N LEU A 300 -3.75 3.61 21.73
CA LEU A 300 -2.51 4.27 21.32
C LEU A 300 -2.70 5.79 21.20
N GLU A 301 -3.84 6.27 20.71
CA GLU A 301 -4.15 7.71 20.64
C GLU A 301 -4.17 8.35 22.04
N GLU A 302 -4.78 7.68 23.01
CA GLU A 302 -4.80 8.13 24.41
C GLU A 302 -3.38 8.17 24.99
N ALA A 303 -2.60 7.09 24.81
CA ALA A 303 -1.23 6.99 25.32
C ALA A 303 -0.29 8.03 24.71
N ILE A 304 -0.34 8.21 23.39
CA ILE A 304 0.48 9.20 22.67
C ILE A 304 0.15 10.60 23.15
N THR A 305 -1.13 10.94 23.27
CA THR A 305 -1.58 12.26 23.73
C THR A 305 -1.15 12.51 25.19
N ALA A 306 -1.31 11.53 26.05
CA ALA A 306 -0.88 11.62 27.46
C ALA A 306 0.66 11.80 27.60
N ALA A 307 1.43 11.24 26.66
CA ALA A 307 2.89 11.43 26.59
C ALA A 307 3.32 12.77 25.94
N GLY A 308 2.37 13.64 25.59
CA GLY A 308 2.64 14.94 24.94
C GLY A 308 2.89 14.85 23.43
N GLY A 309 2.61 13.71 22.81
CA GLY A 309 2.67 13.54 21.37
C GLY A 309 1.45 14.13 20.66
N ARG A 310 1.64 14.49 19.40
CA ARG A 310 0.60 14.97 18.49
C ARG A 310 0.51 14.03 17.29
N ILE A 311 -0.69 13.53 17.02
CA ILE A 311 -0.99 12.71 15.85
C ILE A 311 -1.46 13.65 14.75
N GLU A 312 -0.86 13.54 13.58
CA GLU A 312 -1.22 14.32 12.41
C GLU A 312 -1.78 13.42 11.32
N ASN A 313 -2.76 13.92 10.57
CA ASN A 313 -3.47 13.15 9.55
C ASN A 313 -4.05 11.84 10.14
N SER A 314 -3.51 10.68 9.74
CA SER A 314 -3.94 9.34 10.24
C SER A 314 -5.44 9.08 10.03
N GLU A 315 -5.98 9.56 8.91
CA GLU A 315 -7.41 9.48 8.53
C GLU A 315 -7.82 8.06 8.13
N ALA A 316 -6.84 7.23 7.77
CA ALA A 316 -7.03 5.83 7.42
C ALA A 316 -5.74 5.02 7.59
N GLY A 317 -5.83 3.70 7.45
CA GLY A 317 -4.70 2.78 7.49
C GLY A 317 -4.38 2.24 8.87
N LEU A 318 -3.18 1.70 9.00
CA LEU A 318 -2.71 0.97 10.19
C LEU A 318 -1.73 1.78 11.06
N TYR A 319 -1.59 3.08 10.81
CA TYR A 319 -0.51 3.85 11.41
C TYR A 319 -1.03 5.13 12.04
N LEU A 320 -0.39 5.51 13.13
CA LEU A 320 -0.48 6.83 13.73
C LEU A 320 0.82 7.58 13.40
N TRP A 321 0.69 8.66 12.63
CA TRP A 321 1.78 9.55 12.25
C TRP A 321 1.98 10.57 13.35
N THR A 322 3.01 10.38 14.15
CA THR A 322 3.15 11.03 15.45
C THR A 322 4.40 11.91 15.50
N THR A 323 4.28 13.10 16.06
CA THR A 323 5.42 13.95 16.44
C THR A 323 5.39 14.28 17.92
N PHE A 324 6.58 14.34 18.53
CA PHE A 324 6.76 14.79 19.90
C PHE A 324 7.46 16.17 19.96
N GLY A 325 7.65 16.84 18.80
CA GLY A 325 8.29 18.14 18.70
C GLY A 325 9.82 18.10 18.83
N GLU A 326 10.42 16.95 18.63
CA GLU A 326 11.86 16.69 18.66
C GLU A 326 12.31 15.99 17.37
N SER A 327 13.60 15.72 17.19
CA SER A 327 14.07 14.98 16.02
C SER A 327 13.51 13.56 15.98
N THR A 328 13.41 12.98 14.77
CA THR A 328 12.99 11.58 14.59
C THR A 328 13.80 10.63 15.48
N TRP A 329 15.13 10.79 15.49
CA TRP A 329 16.00 9.86 16.22
C TRP A 329 15.96 10.05 17.73
N ASP A 330 15.72 11.26 18.25
CA ASP A 330 15.49 11.49 19.68
C ASP A 330 14.19 10.79 20.12
N SER A 331 13.13 10.92 19.35
CA SER A 331 11.86 10.20 19.59
C SER A 331 12.04 8.69 19.57
N ILE A 332 12.77 8.14 18.59
CA ILE A 332 13.06 6.71 18.50
C ILE A 332 13.88 6.24 19.70
N GLY A 333 14.90 7.01 20.13
CA GLY A 333 15.71 6.69 21.32
C GLY A 333 14.87 6.63 22.58
N ARG A 334 14.07 7.66 22.82
CA ARG A 334 13.18 7.75 23.99
C ARG A 334 12.13 6.63 24.02
N LEU A 335 11.53 6.28 22.88
CA LEU A 335 10.61 5.15 22.80
C LEU A 335 11.32 3.82 23.07
N ALA A 336 12.55 3.64 22.59
CA ALA A 336 13.35 2.45 22.83
C ALA A 336 13.66 2.27 24.33
N GLU A 337 13.96 3.34 25.08
CA GLU A 337 14.13 3.28 26.54
C GLU A 337 12.86 2.81 27.29
N LEU A 338 11.68 3.00 26.66
CA LEU A 338 10.40 2.52 27.16
C LEU A 338 10.04 1.10 26.66
N GLY A 339 10.97 0.42 25.96
CA GLY A 339 10.73 -0.89 25.36
C GLY A 339 9.90 -0.84 24.06
N ILE A 340 9.75 0.33 23.44
CA ILE A 340 8.90 0.51 22.23
C ILE A 340 9.78 0.75 21.01
N ILE A 341 9.56 -0.01 19.94
CA ILE A 341 10.17 0.23 18.63
C ILE A 341 9.13 0.82 17.68
N ALA A 342 9.37 2.02 17.18
CA ALA A 342 8.55 2.68 16.16
C ALA A 342 9.30 2.83 14.84
N GLY A 343 8.58 3.13 13.76
CA GLY A 343 9.19 3.40 12.46
C GLY A 343 9.68 4.85 12.36
N PRO A 344 10.97 5.11 12.10
CA PRO A 344 11.47 6.46 11.90
C PRO A 344 10.80 7.15 10.72
N GLY A 345 10.36 8.38 10.90
CA GLY A 345 9.69 9.15 9.84
C GLY A 345 10.61 9.41 8.64
N VAL A 346 11.89 9.62 8.87
CA VAL A 346 12.91 9.81 7.82
C VAL A 346 13.03 8.64 6.84
N PHE A 347 12.52 7.45 7.17
CA PHE A 347 12.48 6.33 6.23
C PHE A 347 11.48 6.51 5.09
N TYR A 348 10.60 7.51 5.20
CA TYR A 348 9.52 7.79 4.25
C TYR A 348 9.75 9.07 3.44
N GLY A 349 10.92 9.68 3.54
CA GLY A 349 11.30 10.91 2.86
C GLY A 349 11.79 11.98 3.83
N GLU A 350 12.39 13.03 3.28
CA GLU A 350 12.98 14.14 4.08
C GLU A 350 11.90 14.85 4.92
N ASP A 351 10.70 15.02 4.37
CA ASP A 351 9.56 15.64 5.07
C ASP A 351 9.00 14.77 6.22
N GLY A 352 9.55 13.58 6.41
CA GLY A 352 9.28 12.71 7.56
C GLY A 352 10.12 13.03 8.80
N GLU A 353 11.06 14.00 8.73
CA GLU A 353 11.84 14.40 9.88
C GLU A 353 10.96 15.00 10.99
N GLY A 354 11.24 14.67 12.24
CA GLY A 354 10.46 15.06 13.40
C GLY A 354 9.22 14.19 13.66
N TYR A 355 9.02 13.14 12.84
CA TYR A 355 7.91 12.19 13.01
C TYR A 355 8.39 10.77 13.27
N VAL A 356 7.50 10.00 13.87
CA VAL A 356 7.59 8.54 13.98
C VAL A 356 6.26 7.91 13.53
N ARG A 357 6.34 6.74 12.91
CA ARG A 357 5.18 5.95 12.52
C ARG A 357 4.94 4.85 13.56
N ILE A 358 3.77 4.87 14.20
CA ILE A 358 3.35 3.89 15.19
C ILE A 358 2.27 2.99 14.57
N ALA A 359 2.53 1.68 14.52
CA ALA A 359 1.63 0.71 13.89
C ALA A 359 0.59 0.16 14.88
N LEU A 360 -0.64 -0.13 14.39
CA LEU A 360 -1.72 -0.76 15.15
C LEU A 360 -1.58 -2.30 15.21
N THR A 361 -0.39 -2.82 14.98
CA THR A 361 -0.12 -4.25 14.78
C THR A 361 0.75 -4.83 15.88
N ALA A 362 0.42 -4.55 17.14
CA ALA A 362 0.90 -5.29 18.31
C ALA A 362 -0.21 -6.21 18.84
N SER A 363 0.17 -7.24 19.56
CA SER A 363 -0.79 -8.05 20.36
C SER A 363 -1.34 -7.23 21.53
N ASP A 364 -2.54 -7.52 21.91
CA ASP A 364 -3.24 -6.94 23.08
C ASP A 364 -2.57 -7.37 24.38
#